data_6628d6229c866e88486302d367c5a541
#
_entry.id   6628d6229c866e88486302d367c5a541
#
_cell.length_a   1.000
_cell.length_b   1.000
_cell.length_c   1.000
_cell.angle_alpha   90.00
_cell.angle_beta   90.00
_cell.angle_gamma   90.00
#
_symmetry.space_group_name_H-M   'P 1'
#
loop_
_entity.id
_entity.type
_entity.pdbx_description
1 polymer ?
#
loop_
_entity_poly.entity_id
_entity_poly.type
_entity_poly.pdbx_seq_one_letter_code
_entity_poly.pdbx_strand_id
1 'polypeptide(L)'
;MDIGSIVAKYDVDRLSIATLASHSSLQIVHGAKLEGFRTAVITLRDRVWFYRQFSHLIDNFIVVDSWRDLCREDVVSKLREWYSIIVPHGSYVEYVGLSCAETIPIPIFGSRYMFSIEADQHKKMELLKNSGIPIPKIYTLNDEIDRLVIVKLPGAKGGRGYFLATSRE
;
A
#
# COMPACT_ATOMS: atom_id res chain seq x y z
N MET A 1 18.31 2.70 -6.43
CA MET A 1 18.55 2.48 -4.99
C MET A 1 18.89 1.01 -4.79
N ASP A 2 19.94 0.71 -4.08
CA ASP A 2 20.33 -0.67 -3.76
C ASP A 2 19.74 -1.08 -2.40
N ILE A 3 18.58 -1.73 -2.44
CA ILE A 3 17.93 -2.28 -1.24
C ILE A 3 18.75 -3.42 -0.64
N GLY A 4 19.49 -4.18 -1.46
CA GLY A 4 20.35 -5.27 -0.97
C GLY A 4 21.39 -4.76 0.02
N SER A 5 22.01 -3.62 -0.25
CA SER A 5 22.99 -3.01 0.67
C SER A 5 22.36 -2.50 1.97
N ILE A 6 21.07 -2.18 1.97
CA ILE A 6 20.34 -1.80 3.19
C ILE A 6 20.04 -3.05 4.02
N VAL A 7 19.49 -4.09 3.38
CA VAL A 7 19.14 -5.36 4.04
C VAL A 7 20.37 -6.03 4.64
N ALA A 8 21.52 -5.98 3.95
CA ALA A 8 22.77 -6.55 4.45
C ALA A 8 23.26 -5.94 5.78
N LYS A 9 22.75 -4.76 6.15
CA LYS A 9 23.06 -4.07 7.42
C LYS A 9 22.02 -4.33 8.50
N TYR A 10 20.94 -5.05 8.18
CA TYR A 10 19.87 -5.33 9.13
C TYR A 10 20.27 -6.46 10.07
N ASP A 11 19.99 -6.25 11.35
CA ASP A 11 20.08 -7.29 12.37
C ASP A 11 18.81 -8.15 12.30
N VAL A 12 18.97 -9.41 11.87
CA VAL A 12 17.85 -10.33 11.61
C VAL A 12 17.06 -10.63 12.88
N ASP A 13 17.74 -10.68 14.04
CA ASP A 13 17.11 -10.96 15.33
C ASP A 13 16.31 -9.76 15.88
N ARG A 14 16.49 -8.59 15.26
CA ARG A 14 15.84 -7.34 15.65
C ARG A 14 14.85 -6.80 14.63
N LEU A 15 14.53 -7.60 13.61
CA LEU A 15 13.60 -7.17 12.56
C LEU A 15 12.27 -6.68 13.12
N SER A 16 11.76 -5.63 12.51
CA SER A 16 10.44 -5.07 12.80
C SER A 16 9.57 -5.09 11.54
N ILE A 17 8.35 -5.54 11.67
CA ILE A 17 7.34 -5.45 10.60
C ILE A 17 6.61 -4.13 10.75
N ALA A 18 6.73 -3.28 9.74
CA ALA A 18 6.10 -1.96 9.70
C ALA A 18 4.92 -1.94 8.74
N THR A 19 3.85 -1.24 9.09
CA THR A 19 2.69 -1.03 8.19
C THR A 19 1.99 0.30 8.47
N LEU A 20 1.21 0.77 7.48
CA LEU A 20 0.37 1.96 7.69
C LEU A 20 -0.89 1.59 8.47
N ALA A 21 -1.29 2.45 9.40
CA ALA A 21 -2.49 2.30 10.23
C ALA A 21 -3.78 2.44 9.42
N SER A 22 -4.18 1.37 8.73
CA SER A 22 -5.39 1.29 7.90
C SER A 22 -6.08 -0.07 8.12
N HIS A 23 -7.12 -0.35 7.31
CA HIS A 23 -8.01 -1.50 7.50
C HIS A 23 -7.34 -2.86 7.71
N SER A 24 -6.19 -3.15 7.12
CA SER A 24 -5.49 -4.44 7.25
C SER A 24 -4.31 -4.41 8.23
N SER A 25 -4.05 -3.28 8.88
CA SER A 25 -2.86 -3.12 9.71
C SER A 25 -2.86 -4.01 10.96
N LEU A 26 -4.01 -4.19 11.60
CA LEU A 26 -4.10 -5.05 12.79
C LEU A 26 -3.85 -6.52 12.46
N GLN A 27 -4.31 -7.01 11.29
CA GLN A 27 -4.01 -8.36 10.84
C GLN A 27 -2.50 -8.53 10.58
N ILE A 28 -1.85 -7.53 9.96
CA ILE A 28 -0.41 -7.56 9.69
C ILE A 28 0.39 -7.59 10.99
N VAL A 29 0.12 -6.69 11.93
CA VAL A 29 0.87 -6.66 13.20
C VAL A 29 0.56 -7.86 14.08
N HIS A 30 -0.66 -8.38 14.07
CA HIS A 30 -1.00 -9.62 14.78
C HIS A 30 -0.23 -10.81 14.22
N GLY A 31 -0.22 -10.98 12.88
CA GLY A 31 0.56 -12.03 12.24
C GLY A 31 2.07 -11.90 12.54
N ALA A 32 2.61 -10.68 12.47
CA ALA A 32 4.01 -10.43 12.82
C ALA A 32 4.33 -10.82 14.27
N LYS A 33 3.44 -10.54 15.22
CA LYS A 33 3.61 -10.96 16.61
C LYS A 33 3.57 -12.47 16.80
N LEU A 34 2.70 -13.18 16.10
CA LEU A 34 2.65 -14.65 16.13
C LEU A 34 3.95 -15.28 15.64
N GLU A 35 4.60 -14.65 14.66
CA GLU A 35 5.90 -15.07 14.11
C GLU A 35 7.10 -14.54 14.93
N GLY A 36 6.88 -13.86 16.04
CA GLY A 36 7.92 -13.37 16.94
C GLY A 36 8.60 -12.07 16.54
N PHE A 37 8.11 -11.37 15.51
CA PHE A 37 8.68 -10.10 15.08
C PHE A 37 8.27 -8.93 15.99
N ARG A 38 9.13 -7.92 16.04
CA ARG A 38 8.74 -6.59 16.52
C ARG A 38 7.81 -5.94 15.49
N THR A 39 7.02 -4.98 15.94
CA THR A 39 6.04 -4.31 15.09
C THR A 39 6.14 -2.79 15.18
N ALA A 40 5.89 -2.13 14.06
CA ALA A 40 5.84 -0.69 13.97
C ALA A 40 4.60 -0.25 13.16
N VAL A 41 3.87 0.73 13.65
CA VAL A 41 2.71 1.26 12.96
C VAL A 41 2.90 2.74 12.69
N ILE A 42 2.81 3.12 11.42
CA ILE A 42 2.76 4.51 10.99
C ILE A 42 1.30 4.94 10.98
N THR A 43 0.92 5.92 11.78
CA THR A 43 -0.47 6.33 11.97
C THR A 43 -0.67 7.82 11.82
N LEU A 44 -1.84 8.21 11.33
CA LEU A 44 -2.26 9.60 11.36
C LEU A 44 -2.58 10.02 12.80
N ARG A 45 -2.39 11.30 13.11
CA ARG A 45 -2.59 11.87 14.43
C ARG A 45 -3.99 11.61 14.99
N ASP A 46 -5.01 11.72 14.14
CA ASP A 46 -6.41 11.50 14.49
C ASP A 46 -6.77 10.04 14.80
N ARG A 47 -5.91 9.08 14.39
CA ARG A 47 -6.11 7.64 14.59
C ARG A 47 -5.30 7.04 15.73
N VAL A 48 -4.36 7.77 16.30
CA VAL A 48 -3.45 7.29 17.37
C VAL A 48 -4.22 6.68 18.53
N TRP A 49 -5.29 7.33 18.97
CA TRP A 49 -6.11 6.87 20.09
C TRP A 49 -6.66 5.46 19.89
N PHE A 50 -7.06 5.14 18.67
CA PHE A 50 -7.56 3.82 18.31
C PHE A 50 -6.46 2.77 18.39
N TYR A 51 -5.34 3.01 17.73
CA TYR A 51 -4.24 2.02 17.65
C TYR A 51 -3.54 1.82 18.99
N ARG A 52 -3.56 2.80 19.89
CA ARG A 52 -3.05 2.63 21.27
C ARG A 52 -3.82 1.59 22.09
N GLN A 53 -5.07 1.30 21.74
CA GLN A 53 -5.83 0.21 22.39
C GLN A 53 -5.22 -1.17 22.08
N PHE A 54 -4.39 -1.27 21.05
CA PHE A 54 -3.72 -2.50 20.61
C PHE A 54 -2.21 -2.48 20.93
N SER A 55 -1.81 -1.83 22.03
CA SER A 55 -0.42 -1.73 22.44
C SER A 55 0.26 -3.08 22.70
N HIS A 56 -0.51 -4.13 22.98
CA HIS A 56 0.00 -5.50 23.08
C HIS A 56 0.43 -6.09 21.71
N LEU A 57 -0.01 -5.52 20.59
CA LEU A 57 0.38 -5.92 19.24
C LEU A 57 1.39 -4.95 18.60
N ILE A 58 1.59 -3.76 19.15
CA ILE A 58 2.33 -2.69 18.49
C ILE A 58 3.44 -2.19 19.43
N ASP A 59 4.70 -2.47 19.08
CA ASP A 59 5.85 -2.07 19.89
C ASP A 59 6.21 -0.59 19.66
N ASN A 60 6.06 -0.11 18.41
CA ASN A 60 6.49 1.23 18.03
C ASN A 60 5.43 1.96 17.21
N PHE A 61 5.33 3.28 17.45
CA PHE A 61 4.46 4.17 16.70
C PHE A 61 5.26 5.29 16.04
N ILE A 62 4.95 5.57 14.78
CA ILE A 62 5.30 6.82 14.11
C ILE A 62 4.00 7.58 13.83
N VAL A 63 3.87 8.76 14.40
CA VAL A 63 2.71 9.62 14.16
C VAL A 63 3.06 10.62 13.08
N VAL A 64 2.26 10.67 12.04
CA VAL A 64 2.39 11.58 10.90
C VAL A 64 1.12 12.41 10.72
N ASP A 65 1.24 13.54 10.04
CA ASP A 65 0.09 14.40 9.75
C ASP A 65 -0.54 14.04 8.40
N SER A 66 0.25 13.45 7.49
CA SER A 66 -0.18 12.93 6.21
C SER A 66 0.48 11.58 5.92
N TRP A 67 -0.19 10.69 5.21
CA TRP A 67 0.42 9.44 4.72
C TRP A 67 1.61 9.68 3.80
N ARG A 68 1.66 10.82 3.11
CA ARG A 68 2.79 11.23 2.26
C ARG A 68 4.05 11.54 3.04
N ASP A 69 3.94 11.75 4.35
CA ASP A 69 5.08 11.96 5.25
C ASP A 69 5.92 10.69 5.47
N LEU A 70 5.45 9.53 5.00
CA LEU A 70 6.21 8.27 5.12
C LEU A 70 7.64 8.39 4.55
N CYS A 71 7.82 9.17 3.48
CA CYS A 71 9.12 9.36 2.85
C CYS A 71 9.96 10.51 3.43
N ARG A 72 9.52 11.15 4.51
CA ARG A 72 10.33 12.14 5.22
C ARG A 72 11.51 11.46 5.89
N GLU A 73 12.64 12.14 5.91
CA GLU A 73 13.90 11.58 6.44
C GLU A 73 13.81 11.19 7.92
N ASP A 74 13.08 11.94 8.73
CA ASP A 74 12.87 11.61 10.15
C ASP A 74 12.06 10.32 10.35
N VAL A 75 11.10 10.04 9.46
CA VAL A 75 10.31 8.79 9.48
C VAL A 75 11.16 7.63 8.96
N VAL A 76 11.86 7.83 7.86
CA VAL A 76 12.77 6.85 7.27
C VAL A 76 13.88 6.45 8.25
N SER A 77 14.48 7.42 8.92
CA SER A 77 15.54 7.16 9.92
C SER A 77 15.04 6.28 11.07
N LYS A 78 13.86 6.54 11.61
CA LYS A 78 13.25 5.70 12.65
C LYS A 78 12.97 4.27 12.16
N LEU A 79 12.44 4.14 10.95
CA LEU A 79 12.19 2.81 10.37
C LEU A 79 13.49 2.01 10.17
N ARG A 80 14.58 2.67 9.78
CA ARG A 80 15.91 2.05 9.68
C ARG A 80 16.47 1.65 11.04
N GLU A 81 16.37 2.52 12.03
CA GLU A 81 16.81 2.25 13.41
C GLU A 81 16.14 1.00 13.98
N TRP A 82 14.88 0.76 13.61
CA TRP A 82 14.13 -0.40 14.05
C TRP A 82 14.25 -1.61 13.12
N TYR A 83 15.16 -1.56 12.14
CA TYR A 83 15.32 -2.62 11.12
C TYR A 83 14.00 -3.00 10.45
N SER A 84 13.21 -1.99 10.09
CA SER A 84 11.85 -2.20 9.63
C SER A 84 11.79 -2.71 8.20
N ILE A 85 10.92 -3.70 7.98
CA ILE A 85 10.45 -4.12 6.67
C ILE A 85 8.99 -3.70 6.55
N ILE A 86 8.67 -2.92 5.53
CA ILE A 86 7.28 -2.48 5.31
C ILE A 86 6.50 -3.62 4.65
N VAL A 87 5.38 -4.00 5.27
CA VAL A 87 4.36 -4.85 4.66
C VAL A 87 3.23 -3.95 4.16
N PRO A 88 3.14 -3.74 2.84
CA PRO A 88 2.10 -2.91 2.26
C PRO A 88 0.74 -3.63 2.29
N HIS A 89 -0.33 -2.86 2.38
CA HIS A 89 -1.69 -3.33 2.19
C HIS A 89 -2.31 -2.70 0.94
N GLY A 90 -3.54 -3.10 0.57
CA GLY A 90 -4.17 -2.72 -0.70
C GLY A 90 -4.35 -1.21 -0.95
N SER A 91 -4.26 -0.35 0.08
CA SER A 91 -4.32 1.11 -0.05
C SER A 91 -2.95 1.79 0.05
N TYR A 92 -1.85 1.04 0.10
CA TYR A 92 -0.52 1.59 0.35
C TYR A 92 -0.14 2.65 -0.66
N VAL A 93 -0.17 2.32 -1.95
CA VAL A 93 0.22 3.24 -3.04
C VAL A 93 -0.70 4.47 -3.09
N GLU A 94 -2.00 4.28 -2.86
CA GLU A 94 -2.97 5.38 -2.83
C GLU A 94 -2.65 6.39 -1.72
N TYR A 95 -2.22 5.91 -0.56
CA TYR A 95 -1.94 6.75 0.60
C TYR A 95 -0.61 7.49 0.48
N VAL A 96 0.47 6.76 0.18
CA VAL A 96 1.81 7.35 0.17
C VAL A 96 2.19 7.99 -1.16
N GLY A 97 1.46 7.65 -2.22
CA GLY A 97 1.77 8.04 -3.59
C GLY A 97 2.80 7.13 -4.24
N LEU A 98 2.71 6.97 -5.57
CA LEU A 98 3.54 6.04 -6.33
C LEU A 98 5.04 6.35 -6.18
N SER A 99 5.42 7.62 -6.28
CA SER A 99 6.82 8.03 -6.16
C SER A 99 7.44 7.60 -4.82
N CYS A 100 6.75 7.83 -3.69
CA CYS A 100 7.22 7.39 -2.39
C CYS A 100 7.27 5.86 -2.30
N ALA A 101 6.22 5.16 -2.75
CA ALA A 101 6.16 3.71 -2.72
C ALA A 101 7.35 3.05 -3.46
N GLU A 102 7.73 3.60 -4.61
CA GLU A 102 8.83 3.07 -5.43
C GLU A 102 10.21 3.43 -4.89
N THR A 103 10.38 4.60 -4.27
CA THR A 103 11.70 5.16 -3.95
C THR A 103 12.07 5.14 -2.47
N ILE A 104 11.15 4.87 -1.55
CA ILE A 104 11.45 4.84 -0.12
C ILE A 104 12.63 3.89 0.17
N PRO A 105 13.69 4.36 0.88
CA PRO A 105 14.87 3.55 1.16
C PRO A 105 14.69 2.65 2.41
N ILE A 106 13.58 1.93 2.43
CA ILE A 106 13.22 0.91 3.43
C ILE A 106 12.85 -0.36 2.67
N PRO A 107 13.28 -1.56 3.09
CA PRO A 107 12.82 -2.81 2.49
C PRO A 107 11.31 -2.92 2.53
N ILE A 108 10.72 -3.42 1.43
CA ILE A 108 9.29 -3.67 1.32
C ILE A 108 9.08 -5.15 1.02
N PHE A 109 8.17 -5.76 1.72
CA PHE A 109 7.75 -7.12 1.46
C PHE A 109 6.93 -7.19 0.18
N GLY A 110 7.45 -7.88 -0.85
CA GLY A 110 6.84 -7.96 -2.17
C GLY A 110 7.62 -7.18 -3.24
N SER A 111 7.04 -7.09 -4.42
CA SER A 111 7.66 -6.44 -5.58
C SER A 111 7.25 -4.99 -5.72
N ARG A 112 8.21 -4.07 -5.67
CA ARG A 112 7.98 -2.64 -5.95
C ARG A 112 7.48 -2.38 -7.36
N TYR A 113 7.88 -3.20 -8.32
CA TYR A 113 7.42 -3.11 -9.70
C TYR A 113 5.88 -3.19 -9.80
N MET A 114 5.25 -3.95 -8.92
CA MET A 114 3.80 -4.08 -8.89
C MET A 114 3.08 -2.78 -8.52
N PHE A 115 3.73 -1.84 -7.86
CA PHE A 115 3.10 -0.58 -7.46
C PHE A 115 2.69 0.28 -8.66
N SER A 116 3.52 0.34 -9.70
CA SER A 116 3.19 1.06 -10.94
C SER A 116 2.04 0.40 -11.71
N ILE A 117 1.94 -0.92 -11.63
CA ILE A 117 0.83 -1.67 -12.24
C ILE A 117 -0.45 -1.45 -11.42
N GLU A 118 -0.34 -1.52 -10.08
CA GLU A 118 -1.47 -1.33 -9.18
C GLU A 118 -2.08 0.08 -9.27
N ALA A 119 -1.23 1.09 -9.48
CA ALA A 119 -1.64 2.48 -9.64
C ALA A 119 -2.37 2.76 -10.97
N ASP A 120 -2.23 1.91 -11.97
CA ASP A 120 -2.74 2.11 -13.34
C ASP A 120 -3.70 0.99 -13.74
N GLN A 121 -4.99 1.33 -13.92
CA GLN A 121 -6.02 0.36 -14.30
C GLN A 121 -5.76 -0.29 -15.66
N HIS A 122 -5.20 0.44 -16.62
CA HIS A 122 -4.88 -0.12 -17.94
C HIS A 122 -3.76 -1.14 -17.85
N LYS A 123 -2.68 -0.82 -17.16
CA LYS A 123 -1.55 -1.75 -16.93
C LYS A 123 -2.02 -3.01 -16.18
N LYS A 124 -2.90 -2.84 -15.20
CA LYS A 124 -3.48 -3.97 -14.45
C LYS A 124 -4.29 -4.89 -15.37
N MET A 125 -5.17 -4.33 -16.22
CA MET A 125 -5.95 -5.12 -17.16
C MET A 125 -5.07 -5.79 -18.20
N GLU A 126 -4.05 -5.12 -18.69
CA GLU A 126 -3.08 -5.68 -19.62
C GLU A 126 -2.31 -6.85 -19.01
N LEU A 127 -1.82 -6.70 -17.77
CA LEU A 127 -1.15 -7.78 -17.04
C LEU A 127 -2.07 -9.01 -16.91
N LEU A 128 -3.32 -8.81 -16.49
CA LEU A 128 -4.28 -9.90 -16.33
C LEU A 128 -4.54 -10.60 -17.67
N LYS A 129 -4.76 -9.84 -18.74
CA LYS A 129 -4.97 -10.36 -20.09
C LYS A 129 -3.77 -11.17 -20.58
N ASN A 130 -2.56 -10.65 -20.43
CA ASN A 130 -1.32 -11.31 -20.85
C ASN A 130 -1.03 -12.57 -20.03
N SER A 131 -1.57 -12.65 -18.81
CA SER A 131 -1.50 -13.84 -17.95
C SER A 131 -2.60 -14.88 -18.24
N GLY A 132 -3.42 -14.68 -19.28
CA GLY A 132 -4.53 -15.58 -19.64
C GLY A 132 -5.73 -15.52 -18.69
N ILE A 133 -5.79 -14.52 -17.80
CA ILE A 133 -6.92 -14.34 -16.89
C ILE A 133 -8.05 -13.63 -17.63
N PRO A 134 -9.29 -14.14 -17.59
CA PRO A 134 -10.44 -13.46 -18.17
C PRO A 134 -10.64 -12.06 -17.56
N ILE A 135 -10.75 -11.06 -18.42
CA ILE A 135 -11.03 -9.68 -18.02
C ILE A 135 -12.42 -9.26 -18.56
N PRO A 136 -13.09 -8.32 -17.88
CA PRO A 136 -14.31 -7.71 -18.42
C PRO A 136 -14.04 -7.05 -19.76
N LYS A 137 -15.06 -7.00 -20.63
CA LYS A 137 -14.99 -6.22 -21.87
C LYS A 137 -14.71 -4.76 -21.52
N ILE A 138 -13.68 -4.20 -22.13
CA ILE A 138 -13.33 -2.79 -21.99
C ILE A 138 -13.95 -2.05 -23.17
N TYR A 139 -14.70 -1.00 -22.88
CA TYR A 139 -15.30 -0.10 -23.85
C TYR A 139 -14.47 1.18 -23.96
N THR A 140 -14.33 1.67 -25.17
CA THR A 140 -13.71 2.96 -25.46
C THR A 140 -14.81 4.02 -25.73
N LEU A 141 -14.42 5.27 -25.87
CA LEU A 141 -15.35 6.34 -26.20
C LEU A 141 -16.04 6.15 -27.56
N ASN A 142 -15.50 5.31 -28.43
CA ASN A 142 -16.05 5.06 -29.78
C ASN A 142 -16.95 3.81 -29.86
N ASP A 143 -16.98 3.01 -28.78
CA ASP A 143 -17.79 1.80 -28.76
C ASP A 143 -19.28 2.14 -28.47
N GLU A 144 -20.18 1.39 -29.05
CA GLU A 144 -21.59 1.42 -28.72
C GLU A 144 -21.83 0.69 -27.40
N ILE A 145 -22.62 1.32 -26.52
CA ILE A 145 -22.97 0.75 -25.20
C ILE A 145 -24.38 0.17 -25.31
N ASP A 146 -24.47 -1.17 -25.31
CA ASP A 146 -25.70 -1.94 -25.45
C ASP A 146 -26.17 -2.59 -24.13
N ARG A 147 -25.48 -2.31 -23.04
CA ARG A 147 -25.73 -2.93 -21.72
C ARG A 147 -25.27 -2.02 -20.58
N LEU A 148 -25.62 -2.40 -19.36
CA LEU A 148 -25.10 -1.73 -18.17
C LEU A 148 -23.57 -1.89 -18.10
N VAL A 149 -22.87 -0.76 -18.02
CA VAL A 149 -21.42 -0.69 -17.89
C VAL A 149 -21.02 0.12 -16.65
N ILE A 150 -19.83 -0.13 -16.17
CA ILE A 150 -19.20 0.66 -15.10
C ILE A 150 -18.20 1.61 -15.76
N VAL A 151 -18.42 2.90 -15.64
CA VAL A 151 -17.47 3.92 -16.04
C VAL A 151 -16.59 4.24 -14.84
N LYS A 152 -15.27 4.04 -14.97
CA LYS A 152 -14.29 4.31 -13.91
C LYS A 152 -13.43 5.49 -14.28
N LEU A 153 -13.33 6.45 -13.37
CA LEU A 153 -12.38 7.55 -13.49
C LEU A 153 -10.98 7.08 -13.06
N PRO A 154 -9.91 7.61 -13.65
CA PRO A 154 -8.55 7.33 -13.20
C PRO A 154 -8.37 7.61 -11.71
N GLY A 155 -7.69 6.72 -11.00
CA GLY A 155 -7.46 6.87 -9.56
C GLY A 155 -8.68 6.64 -8.68
N ALA A 156 -9.66 5.84 -9.12
CA ALA A 156 -10.84 5.47 -8.34
C ALA A 156 -10.46 4.93 -6.96
N LYS A 157 -10.88 5.65 -5.91
CA LYS A 157 -10.46 5.49 -4.52
C LYS A 157 -11.52 4.73 -3.73
N GLY A 158 -11.30 3.46 -3.46
CA GLY A 158 -12.13 2.68 -2.55
C GLY A 158 -13.64 2.75 -2.87
N GLY A 159 -14.02 2.55 -4.12
CA GLY A 159 -15.43 2.63 -4.57
C GLY A 159 -15.92 4.05 -4.88
N ARG A 160 -15.05 5.06 -4.90
CA ARG A 160 -15.34 6.41 -5.37
C ARG A 160 -14.84 6.60 -6.81
N GLY A 161 -15.44 7.54 -7.54
CA GLY A 161 -15.01 7.88 -8.91
C GLY A 161 -15.43 6.83 -9.95
N TYR A 162 -16.56 6.15 -9.74
CA TYR A 162 -17.21 5.37 -10.77
C TYR A 162 -18.71 5.72 -10.83
N PHE A 163 -19.31 5.47 -11.96
CA PHE A 163 -20.75 5.52 -12.12
C PHE A 163 -21.22 4.43 -13.09
N LEU A 164 -22.50 4.15 -13.08
CA LEU A 164 -23.14 3.19 -13.97
C LEU A 164 -23.78 3.93 -15.15
N ALA A 165 -23.62 3.38 -16.34
CA ALA A 165 -24.22 3.91 -17.56
C ALA A 165 -24.81 2.77 -18.40
N THR A 166 -25.91 3.09 -19.11
CA THR A 166 -26.57 2.18 -20.07
C THR A 166 -26.51 2.74 -21.48
N SER A 167 -26.14 4.01 -21.64
CA SER A 167 -25.97 4.72 -22.90
C SER A 167 -24.83 5.74 -22.77
N ARG A 168 -24.56 6.44 -23.86
CA ARG A 168 -23.60 7.58 -23.86
C ARG A 168 -24.19 8.90 -23.40
N GLU A 169 -25.49 8.99 -23.32
CA GLU A 169 -26.24 10.20 -22.94
C GLU A 169 -26.37 10.36 -21.41
#